data_aedbab4c7f7ad9c53df15bdea83aef1b
#
_entry.id   aedbab4c7f7ad9c53df15bdea83aef1b
#
_cell.length_a   1.000
_cell.length_b   1.000
_cell.length_c   1.000
_cell.angle_alpha   90.00
_cell.angle_beta   90.00
_cell.angle_gamma   90.00
#
_symmetry.space_group_name_H-M   'P 1'
#
loop_
_entity.id
_entity.type
_entity.pdbx_description
1 polymer ?
#
loop_
_entity_poly.entity_id
_entity_poly.type
_entity_poly.pdbx_seq_one_letter_code
_entity_poly.pdbx_strand_id
1 'polypeptide(L)'
;MPSASKMSTPVAVDLDEIQGRYAPLGAYTVAFETFKQDADPAPFFAGLPDDRCQCEHWGVVTEGQVTFRWADREETYVAGDAYYASPGHLPLFTGGTSVVEFSRSEDLDKTMAVIQENLAKAGMLS
;
A
#
# COMPACT_ATOMS: atom_id res chain seq x y z
N MET A 1 -16.65 -14.19 14.35
CA MET A 1 -15.19 -13.86 14.22
C MET A 1 -15.03 -12.77 13.20
N PRO A 2 -14.31 -11.67 13.54
CA PRO A 2 -14.02 -10.67 12.52
C PRO A 2 -13.20 -11.27 11.39
N SER A 3 -13.61 -10.97 10.18
CA SER A 3 -12.88 -11.35 8.98
C SER A 3 -13.19 -10.34 7.88
N ALA A 4 -12.36 -10.34 6.85
CA ALA A 4 -12.59 -9.53 5.67
C ALA A 4 -12.14 -10.29 4.43
N SER A 5 -12.82 -10.04 3.33
CA SER A 5 -12.41 -10.56 2.03
C SER A 5 -12.36 -9.40 1.04
N LYS A 6 -11.61 -9.59 -0.04
CA LYS A 6 -11.48 -8.55 -1.07
C LYS A 6 -12.85 -8.11 -1.58
N MET A 7 -13.71 -9.05 -1.90
CA MET A 7 -15.00 -8.74 -2.51
C MET A 7 -16.03 -8.16 -1.54
N SER A 8 -15.88 -8.42 -0.23
CA SER A 8 -16.78 -7.87 0.79
C SER A 8 -16.31 -6.52 1.34
N THR A 9 -15.10 -6.08 0.98
CA THR A 9 -14.53 -4.83 1.48
C THR A 9 -14.73 -3.73 0.45
N PRO A 10 -15.33 -2.59 0.85
CA PRO A 10 -15.58 -1.50 -0.10
C PRO A 10 -14.28 -0.91 -0.66
N VAL A 11 -14.36 -0.43 -1.91
CA VAL A 11 -13.27 0.31 -2.54
C VAL A 11 -13.15 1.68 -1.85
N ALA A 12 -11.96 1.99 -1.34
CA ALA A 12 -11.64 3.25 -0.69
C ALA A 12 -10.80 4.16 -1.58
N VAL A 13 -9.93 3.57 -2.40
CA VAL A 13 -9.08 4.28 -3.36
C VAL A 13 -9.26 3.61 -4.72
N ASP A 14 -9.55 4.41 -5.74
CA ASP A 14 -9.70 3.87 -7.11
C ASP A 14 -9.13 4.89 -8.09
N LEU A 15 -7.87 4.69 -8.43
CA LEU A 15 -7.11 5.52 -9.35
C LEU A 15 -6.75 4.68 -10.58
N ASP A 16 -6.21 5.32 -11.62
CA ASP A 16 -5.72 4.60 -12.81
C ASP A 16 -4.60 3.63 -12.42
N GLU A 17 -3.78 3.98 -11.43
CA GLU A 17 -2.60 3.23 -11.01
C GLU A 17 -2.93 2.13 -10.00
N ILE A 18 -3.87 2.38 -9.08
CA ILE A 18 -4.11 1.50 -7.93
C ILE A 18 -5.57 1.49 -7.52
N GLN A 19 -6.06 0.31 -7.12
CA GLN A 19 -7.31 0.16 -6.39
C GLN A 19 -7.00 -0.36 -4.99
N GLY A 20 -7.51 0.31 -3.97
CA GLY A 20 -7.32 -0.09 -2.58
C GLY A 20 -8.64 -0.30 -1.86
N ARG A 21 -8.71 -1.41 -1.11
CA ARG A 21 -9.84 -1.77 -0.25
C ARG A 21 -9.30 -2.04 1.13
N TYR A 22 -9.85 -1.40 2.15
CA TYR A 22 -9.30 -1.44 3.51
C TYR A 22 -10.40 -1.77 4.52
N ALA A 23 -10.08 -2.65 5.46
CA ALA A 23 -11.01 -3.02 6.53
C ALA A 23 -10.27 -3.17 7.86
N PRO A 24 -10.89 -2.77 8.98
CA PRO A 24 -10.27 -2.99 10.29
C PRO A 24 -10.41 -4.46 10.72
N LEU A 25 -9.33 -5.00 11.30
CA LEU A 25 -9.31 -6.30 11.94
C LEU A 25 -8.58 -6.17 13.27
N GLY A 26 -9.33 -5.93 14.35
CA GLY A 26 -8.74 -5.63 15.64
C GLY A 26 -7.93 -4.33 15.59
N ALA A 27 -6.69 -4.37 16.05
CA ALA A 27 -5.78 -3.22 16.05
C ALA A 27 -5.09 -3.02 14.68
N TYR A 28 -5.35 -3.92 13.72
CA TYR A 28 -4.73 -3.87 12.40
C TYR A 28 -5.76 -3.52 11.34
N THR A 29 -5.25 -3.03 10.23
CA THR A 29 -6.04 -2.82 9.01
C THR A 29 -5.53 -3.81 7.97
N VAL A 30 -6.45 -4.55 7.34
CA VAL A 30 -6.13 -5.35 6.17
C VAL A 30 -6.38 -4.51 4.91
N ALA A 31 -5.42 -4.53 4.01
CA ALA A 31 -5.50 -3.86 2.72
C ALA A 31 -5.51 -4.89 1.60
N PHE A 32 -6.46 -4.77 0.70
CA PHE A 32 -6.48 -5.52 -0.55
C PHE A 32 -6.15 -4.50 -1.64
N GLU A 33 -4.92 -4.53 -2.14
CA GLU A 33 -4.45 -3.56 -3.11
C GLU A 33 -4.11 -4.22 -4.43
N THR A 34 -4.59 -3.61 -5.51
CA THR A 34 -4.31 -4.04 -6.88
C THR A 34 -3.63 -2.89 -7.60
N PHE A 35 -2.43 -3.14 -8.10
CA PHE A 35 -1.71 -2.17 -8.92
C PHE A 35 -2.09 -2.42 -10.36
N LYS A 36 -2.79 -1.44 -10.97
CA LYS A 36 -3.37 -1.60 -12.30
C LYS A 36 -2.37 -1.35 -13.42
N GLN A 37 -1.39 -0.48 -13.15
CA GLN A 37 -0.34 -0.12 -14.11
C GLN A 37 0.91 0.32 -13.37
N ASP A 38 2.02 0.32 -14.08
CA ASP A 38 3.28 0.80 -13.54
C ASP A 38 3.16 2.30 -13.23
N ALA A 39 3.69 2.72 -12.08
CA ALA A 39 3.67 4.11 -11.68
C ALA A 39 4.83 4.43 -10.75
N ASP A 40 5.28 5.69 -10.80
CA ASP A 40 6.27 6.21 -9.86
C ASP A 40 5.58 6.48 -8.52
N PRO A 41 6.02 5.85 -7.42
CA PRO A 41 5.41 6.04 -6.11
C PRO A 41 5.75 7.36 -5.44
N ALA A 42 6.85 8.00 -5.82
CA ALA A 42 7.42 9.13 -5.08
C ALA A 42 6.42 10.27 -4.80
N PRO A 43 5.58 10.70 -5.76
CA PRO A 43 4.63 11.79 -5.50
C PRO A 43 3.61 11.48 -4.40
N PHE A 44 3.28 10.21 -4.18
CA PHE A 44 2.29 9.83 -3.15
C PHE A 44 2.84 9.94 -1.74
N PHE A 45 4.16 9.85 -1.58
CA PHE A 45 4.84 9.78 -0.28
C PHE A 45 5.55 11.07 0.12
N ALA A 46 5.46 12.11 -0.70
CA ALA A 46 6.06 13.40 -0.40
C ALA A 46 5.52 13.98 0.91
N GLY A 47 6.41 14.45 1.78
CA GLY A 47 6.04 15.02 3.08
C GLY A 47 6.08 14.03 4.25
N LEU A 48 6.19 12.74 3.97
CA LEU A 48 6.51 11.75 5.01
C LEU A 48 8.01 11.85 5.35
N PRO A 49 8.45 11.33 6.51
CA PRO A 49 9.88 11.33 6.84
C PRO A 49 10.69 10.69 5.70
N ASP A 50 11.70 11.41 5.21
CA ASP A 50 12.53 11.03 4.07
C ASP A 50 11.74 10.78 2.78
N ASP A 51 10.49 11.30 2.70
CA ASP A 51 9.56 11.08 1.60
C ASP A 51 9.30 9.60 1.34
N ARG A 52 9.29 8.79 2.40
CA ARG A 52 9.10 7.34 2.37
C ARG A 52 8.05 6.91 3.38
N CYS A 53 7.44 5.76 3.13
CA CYS A 53 6.47 5.17 4.04
C CYS A 53 7.19 4.65 5.29
N GLN A 54 6.76 5.08 6.46
CA GLN A 54 7.32 4.63 7.75
C GLN A 54 6.46 3.56 8.40
N CYS A 55 5.33 3.21 7.82
CA CYS A 55 4.44 2.19 8.33
C CYS A 55 4.96 0.80 8.02
N GLU A 56 5.01 -0.07 9.03
CA GLU A 56 5.36 -1.47 8.82
C GLU A 56 4.19 -2.21 8.15
N HIS A 57 4.53 -3.12 7.26
CA HIS A 57 3.53 -3.96 6.59
C HIS A 57 3.94 -5.42 6.64
N TRP A 58 2.96 -6.28 6.85
CA TRP A 58 3.09 -7.73 6.71
C TRP A 58 2.11 -8.15 5.63
N GLY A 59 2.58 -8.84 4.60
CA GLY A 59 1.72 -9.12 3.47
C GLY A 59 2.04 -10.39 2.72
N VAL A 60 1.17 -10.66 1.74
CA VAL A 60 1.32 -11.76 0.79
C VAL A 60 1.04 -11.21 -0.59
N VAL A 61 1.91 -11.54 -1.53
CA VAL A 61 1.66 -11.25 -2.96
C VAL A 61 0.77 -12.36 -3.50
N THR A 62 -0.40 -12.00 -4.01
CA THR A 62 -1.34 -12.97 -4.59
C THR A 62 -1.23 -13.08 -6.10
N GLU A 63 -0.84 -11.99 -6.76
CA GLU A 63 -0.62 -11.95 -8.21
C GLU A 63 0.53 -11.01 -8.52
N GLY A 64 1.32 -11.32 -9.53
CA GLY A 64 2.38 -10.45 -10.02
C GLY A 64 3.59 -10.39 -9.09
N GLN A 65 4.13 -9.21 -8.94
CA GLN A 65 5.27 -8.97 -8.08
C GLN A 65 5.28 -7.54 -7.55
N VAL A 66 5.86 -7.34 -6.38
CA VAL A 66 6.03 -6.02 -5.79
C VAL A 66 7.49 -5.82 -5.43
N THR A 67 8.01 -4.62 -5.68
CA THR A 67 9.35 -4.22 -5.25
C THR A 67 9.22 -3.11 -4.24
N PHE A 68 9.90 -3.29 -3.10
CA PHE A 68 10.04 -2.22 -2.12
C PHE A 68 11.46 -1.69 -2.18
N ARG A 69 11.58 -0.36 -2.19
CA ARG A 69 12.88 0.32 -2.24
C ARG A 69 13.12 1.07 -0.94
N TRP A 70 14.25 0.75 -0.30
CA TRP A 70 14.78 1.52 0.83
C TRP A 70 15.94 2.39 0.33
N ALA A 71 16.48 3.22 1.21
CA ALA A 71 17.61 4.08 0.85
C ALA A 71 18.86 3.29 0.42
N ASP A 72 19.03 2.09 0.96
CA ASP A 72 20.23 1.26 0.81
C ASP A 72 20.01 -0.03 0.01
N ARG A 73 18.77 -0.36 -0.37
CA ARG A 73 18.48 -1.64 -1.03
C ARG A 73 17.10 -1.66 -1.67
N GLU A 74 16.89 -2.68 -2.50
CA GLU A 74 15.57 -3.07 -3.01
C GLU A 74 15.33 -4.53 -2.73
N GLU A 75 14.07 -4.90 -2.49
CA GLU A 75 13.64 -6.28 -2.34
C GLU A 75 12.39 -6.50 -3.17
N THR A 76 12.39 -7.59 -3.95
CA THR A 76 11.24 -7.94 -4.81
C THR A 76 10.63 -9.25 -4.32
N TYR A 77 9.30 -9.24 -4.20
CA TYR A 77 8.52 -10.40 -3.77
C TYR A 77 7.56 -10.78 -4.89
N VAL A 78 7.41 -12.08 -5.12
CA VAL A 78 6.57 -12.61 -6.21
C VAL A 78 5.37 -13.33 -5.65
N ALA A 79 4.38 -13.60 -6.52
CA ALA A 79 3.16 -14.31 -6.12
C ALA A 79 3.47 -15.56 -5.31
N GLY A 80 2.83 -15.68 -4.16
CA GLY A 80 3.06 -16.76 -3.20
C GLY A 80 4.00 -16.39 -2.06
N ASP A 81 4.77 -15.30 -2.17
CA ASP A 81 5.66 -14.87 -1.10
C ASP A 81 4.87 -14.13 -0.01
N ALA A 82 5.21 -14.44 1.25
CA ALA A 82 4.85 -13.59 2.38
C ALA A 82 6.03 -12.66 2.66
N TYR A 83 5.75 -11.40 2.96
CA TYR A 83 6.81 -10.41 3.15
C TYR A 83 6.59 -9.55 4.39
N TYR A 84 7.67 -8.95 4.83
CA TYR A 84 7.65 -7.88 5.84
C TYR A 84 8.34 -6.65 5.24
N ALA A 85 7.63 -5.54 5.19
CA ALA A 85 8.17 -4.27 4.73
C ALA A 85 8.47 -3.38 5.93
N SER A 86 9.76 -3.23 6.26
CA SER A 86 10.23 -2.38 7.36
C SER A 86 10.07 -0.90 7.03
N PRO A 87 10.08 0.00 8.04
CA PRO A 87 9.97 1.44 7.79
C PRO A 87 11.02 1.97 6.82
N GLY A 88 10.66 3.03 6.09
CA GLY A 88 11.57 3.70 5.16
C GLY A 88 11.50 3.19 3.74
N HIS A 89 10.41 2.56 3.34
CA HIS A 89 10.27 2.00 2.01
C HIS A 89 9.40 2.85 1.08
N LEU A 90 9.59 2.65 -0.22
CA LEU A 90 8.69 3.07 -1.28
C LEU A 90 8.25 1.82 -2.05
N PRO A 91 6.93 1.60 -2.23
CA PRO A 91 6.46 0.51 -3.09
C PRO A 91 6.56 0.94 -4.55
N LEU A 92 7.19 0.13 -5.39
CA LEU A 92 7.21 0.36 -6.83
C LEU A 92 5.99 -0.32 -7.44
N PHE A 93 5.11 0.47 -8.03
CA PHE A 93 3.88 -0.04 -8.61
C PHE A 93 4.18 -0.75 -9.93
N THR A 94 3.86 -2.04 -9.97
CA THR A 94 3.98 -2.87 -11.16
C THR A 94 2.58 -3.34 -11.55
N GLY A 95 2.16 -3.02 -12.77
CA GLY A 95 0.83 -3.38 -13.26
C GLY A 95 0.60 -4.89 -13.22
N GLY A 96 -0.62 -5.30 -12.87
CA GLY A 96 -0.98 -6.70 -12.75
C GLY A 96 -0.63 -7.33 -11.41
N THR A 97 -0.31 -6.52 -10.41
CA THR A 97 0.06 -7.00 -9.07
C THR A 97 -1.09 -6.85 -8.10
N SER A 98 -1.32 -7.87 -7.29
CA SER A 98 -2.27 -7.82 -6.18
C SER A 98 -1.59 -8.31 -4.91
N VAL A 99 -1.87 -7.63 -3.80
CA VAL A 99 -1.34 -7.97 -2.48
C VAL A 99 -2.44 -7.93 -1.43
N VAL A 100 -2.26 -8.72 -0.37
CA VAL A 100 -3.01 -8.59 0.88
C VAL A 100 -2.01 -8.16 1.94
N GLU A 101 -2.26 -7.02 2.56
CA GLU A 101 -1.29 -6.40 3.46
C GLU A 101 -1.93 -6.04 4.78
N PHE A 102 -1.24 -6.32 5.89
CA PHE A 102 -1.68 -5.97 7.24
C PHE A 102 -0.77 -4.90 7.80
N SER A 103 -1.36 -3.90 8.42
CA SER A 103 -0.63 -2.80 9.06
C SER A 103 -1.33 -2.43 10.36
N ARG A 104 -0.57 -1.95 11.35
CA ARG A 104 -1.20 -1.37 12.53
C ARG A 104 -2.01 -0.16 12.10
N SER A 105 -3.30 -0.14 12.46
CA SER A 105 -4.21 0.93 12.02
C SER A 105 -3.71 2.31 12.40
N GLU A 106 -3.18 2.46 13.61
CA GLU A 106 -2.66 3.74 14.09
C GLU A 106 -1.55 4.29 13.17
N ASP A 107 -0.61 3.43 12.78
CA ASP A 107 0.51 3.83 11.94
C ASP A 107 0.07 4.06 10.49
N LEU A 108 -0.80 3.19 9.99
CA LEU A 108 -1.33 3.32 8.62
C LEU A 108 -2.12 4.61 8.44
N ASP A 109 -2.95 4.97 9.42
CA ASP A 109 -3.77 6.17 9.34
C ASP A 109 -2.92 7.43 9.21
N LYS A 110 -1.78 7.50 9.89
CA LYS A 110 -0.84 8.62 9.77
C LYS A 110 -0.26 8.73 8.37
N THR A 111 0.12 7.59 7.79
CA THR A 111 0.68 7.53 6.43
C THR A 111 -0.39 7.89 5.41
N MET A 112 -1.57 7.31 5.52
CA MET A 112 -2.67 7.53 4.58
C MET A 112 -3.15 8.98 4.60
N ALA A 113 -3.11 9.66 5.73
CA ALA A 113 -3.48 11.07 5.82
C ALA A 113 -2.59 11.93 4.92
N VAL A 114 -1.29 11.66 4.89
CA VAL A 114 -0.34 12.37 4.03
C VAL A 114 -0.56 12.01 2.56
N ILE A 115 -0.75 10.72 2.27
CA ILE A 115 -0.98 10.25 0.89
C ILE A 115 -2.25 10.88 0.32
N GLN A 116 -3.34 10.90 1.08
CA GLN A 116 -4.60 11.50 0.63
C GLN A 116 -4.47 13.01 0.41
N GLU A 117 -3.71 13.70 1.25
CA GLU A 117 -3.43 15.11 1.04
C GLU A 117 -2.66 15.34 -0.26
N ASN A 118 -1.66 14.50 -0.55
CA ASN A 118 -0.89 14.57 -1.79
C ASN A 118 -1.77 14.30 -3.01
N LEU A 119 -2.67 13.31 -2.93
CA LEU A 119 -3.62 13.01 -4.00
C LEU A 119 -4.58 14.18 -4.25
N ALA A 120 -5.06 14.81 -3.19
CA ALA A 120 -5.95 15.96 -3.30
C ALA A 120 -5.24 17.14 -3.96
N LYS A 121 -3.99 17.43 -3.57
CA LYS A 121 -3.19 18.50 -4.18
C LYS A 121 -2.89 18.24 -5.65
N ALA A 122 -2.75 16.98 -6.04
CA ALA A 122 -2.52 16.59 -7.43
C ALA A 122 -3.81 16.58 -8.26
N GLY A 123 -4.98 16.83 -7.64
CA GLY A 123 -6.27 16.77 -8.34
C GLY A 123 -6.75 15.36 -8.63
N MET A 124 -6.18 14.34 -7.98
CA MET A 124 -6.55 12.94 -8.18
C MET A 124 -7.71 12.48 -7.31
N LEU A 125 -8.00 13.24 -6.25
CA LEU A 125 -9.17 13.04 -5.40
C LEU A 125 -10.00 14.31 -5.38
N SER A 126 -11.29 14.16 -5.44
CA SER A 126 -12.23 15.28 -5.34
C SER A 126 -12.63 15.54 -3.90
#